data_e1f40065e8b9a92d65e2146e50d33777
#
_entry.id   e1f40065e8b9a92d65e2146e50d33777
#
_cell.length_a   1.000
_cell.length_b   1.000
_cell.length_c   1.000
_cell.angle_alpha   90.00
_cell.angle_beta   90.00
_cell.angle_gamma   90.00
#
_symmetry.space_group_name_H-M   'P 1'
#
loop_
_entity.id
_entity.type
_entity.pdbx_description
1 polymer ?
#
loop_
_entity_poly.entity_id
_entity_poly.type
_entity_poly.pdbx_seq_one_letter_code
_entity_poly.pdbx_strand_id
1 'polypeptide(L)'
;LSVDSLRSENNHQIGIVLNNEFGEPIDQSEKNIQAANLFDAIYNRWFADAIFKGKYPQIALNIFEPLMPQDYQSDLKIISKPIDWLGINYYTRSLIKSKVMKDKINFECHRGSLKKTDMGWEFYPQGLGYFINRINQEYDETIPIYITENGMANNDELNARNEVNDLDRVEYFHLHLQEILILFFSLQKE
;
A
#
# COMPACT_ATOMS: atom_id res chain seq x y z
N LEU A 1 16.71 10.65 12.43
CA LEU A 1 18.00 11.20 11.98
C LEU A 1 17.84 11.99 10.67
N SER A 2 17.36 11.39 9.59
CA SER A 2 17.25 12.05 8.29
C SER A 2 16.34 13.28 8.32
N VAL A 3 15.16 13.18 8.92
CA VAL A 3 14.20 14.29 9.04
C VAL A 3 14.80 15.46 9.82
N ASP A 4 15.45 15.20 10.95
CA ASP A 4 16.07 16.28 11.74
C ASP A 4 17.21 16.94 11.00
N SER A 5 18.07 16.16 10.35
CA SER A 5 19.19 16.69 9.58
C SER A 5 18.72 17.56 8.42
N LEU A 6 17.70 17.12 7.68
CA LEU A 6 17.14 17.90 6.58
C LEU A 6 16.45 19.18 7.06
N ARG A 7 15.73 19.13 8.19
CA ARG A 7 15.08 20.32 8.77
C ARG A 7 16.05 21.30 9.41
N SER A 8 17.23 20.83 9.86
CA SER A 8 18.25 21.74 10.40
C SER A 8 18.89 22.64 9.36
N GLU A 9 18.87 22.25 8.11
CA GLU A 9 19.47 23.02 7.02
C GLU A 9 18.52 24.07 6.44
N ASN A 10 17.22 23.74 6.34
CA ASN A 10 16.20 24.62 5.77
C ASN A 10 14.79 24.13 6.18
N ASN A 11 13.79 25.01 6.01
CA ASN A 11 12.38 24.70 6.27
C ASN A 11 11.75 23.92 5.09
N HIS A 12 12.32 22.76 4.74
CA HIS A 12 11.81 21.88 3.68
C HIS A 12 10.60 21.08 4.14
N GLN A 13 9.66 20.87 3.24
CA GLN A 13 8.61 19.88 3.44
C GLN A 13 9.19 18.48 3.18
N ILE A 14 9.04 17.60 4.15
CA ILE A 14 9.61 16.25 4.14
C ILE A 14 8.48 15.24 4.21
N GLY A 15 8.46 14.32 3.26
CA GLY A 15 7.53 13.21 3.24
C GLY A 15 8.23 11.87 3.09
N ILE A 16 7.42 10.82 3.07
CA ILE A 16 7.86 9.46 2.77
C ILE A 16 6.90 8.83 1.77
N VAL A 17 7.41 7.93 0.96
CA VAL A 17 6.62 7.15 0.01
C VAL A 17 6.47 5.73 0.54
N LEU A 18 5.24 5.23 0.60
CA LEU A 18 4.93 3.85 0.95
C LEU A 18 4.38 3.10 -0.25
N ASN A 19 4.93 1.92 -0.50
CA ASN A 19 4.39 1.00 -1.48
C ASN A 19 3.30 0.15 -0.85
N ASN A 20 2.10 0.18 -1.41
CA ASN A 20 0.93 -0.49 -0.88
C ASN A 20 0.39 -1.54 -1.86
N GLU A 21 -0.03 -2.67 -1.34
CA GLU A 21 -0.75 -3.70 -2.08
C GLU A 21 -1.96 -4.18 -1.28
N PHE A 22 -3.13 -4.23 -1.91
CA PHE A 22 -4.34 -4.69 -1.24
C PHE A 22 -4.36 -6.21 -1.14
N GLY A 23 -4.38 -6.72 0.09
CA GLY A 23 -4.49 -8.15 0.39
C GLY A 23 -5.94 -8.55 0.61
N GLU A 24 -6.58 -9.15 -0.39
CA GLU A 24 -7.95 -9.66 -0.27
C GLU A 24 -7.94 -11.14 0.12
N PRO A 25 -8.69 -11.57 1.15
CA PRO A 25 -8.81 -12.99 1.44
C PRO A 25 -9.45 -13.73 0.25
N ILE A 26 -8.87 -14.86 -0.16
CA ILE A 26 -9.34 -15.63 -1.34
C ILE A 26 -10.78 -16.13 -1.19
N ASP A 27 -11.22 -16.32 0.05
CA ASP A 27 -12.61 -16.57 0.44
C ASP A 27 -12.86 -16.04 1.87
N GLN A 28 -14.11 -16.05 2.32
CA GLN A 28 -14.53 -15.51 3.62
C GLN A 28 -14.32 -16.48 4.78
N SER A 29 -13.49 -17.52 4.63
CA SER A 29 -13.13 -18.39 5.75
C SER A 29 -12.25 -17.63 6.75
N GLU A 30 -12.46 -17.89 8.03
CA GLU A 30 -11.74 -17.22 9.12
C GLU A 30 -10.22 -17.30 8.96
N LYS A 31 -9.70 -18.46 8.55
CA LYS A 31 -8.27 -18.65 8.30
C LYS A 31 -7.71 -17.77 7.17
N ASN A 32 -8.48 -17.55 6.10
CA ASN A 32 -8.05 -16.70 5.00
C ASN A 32 -8.17 -15.22 5.34
N ILE A 33 -9.17 -14.83 6.14
CA ILE A 33 -9.28 -13.48 6.71
C ILE A 33 -8.08 -13.20 7.63
N GLN A 34 -7.74 -14.12 8.53
CA GLN A 34 -6.57 -13.98 9.41
C GLN A 34 -5.26 -13.91 8.61
N ALA A 35 -5.12 -14.67 7.53
CA ALA A 35 -3.97 -14.61 6.63
C ALA A 35 -3.88 -13.27 5.89
N ALA A 36 -5.00 -12.73 5.42
CA ALA A 36 -5.06 -11.40 4.80
C ALA A 36 -4.70 -10.28 5.79
N ASN A 37 -5.18 -10.37 7.03
CA ASN A 37 -4.80 -9.45 8.10
C ASN A 37 -3.30 -9.52 8.41
N LEU A 38 -2.70 -10.70 8.38
CA LEU A 38 -1.26 -10.87 8.56
C LEU A 38 -0.47 -10.28 7.37
N PHE A 39 -0.92 -10.52 6.15
CA PHE A 39 -0.34 -9.88 4.95
C PHE A 39 -0.37 -8.36 5.09
N ASP A 40 -1.51 -7.76 5.39
CA ASP A 40 -1.67 -6.33 5.57
C ASP A 40 -0.78 -5.78 6.69
N ALA A 41 -0.69 -6.50 7.81
CA ALA A 41 0.17 -6.12 8.92
C ALA A 41 1.66 -6.10 8.54
N ILE A 42 2.11 -7.04 7.71
CA ILE A 42 3.51 -7.16 7.29
C ILE A 42 3.82 -6.22 6.13
N TYR A 43 2.95 -6.17 5.12
CA TYR A 43 3.24 -5.48 3.87
C TYR A 43 2.93 -3.98 3.94
N ASN A 44 1.82 -3.60 4.58
CA ASN A 44 1.36 -2.21 4.61
C ASN A 44 1.54 -1.57 6.00
N ARG A 45 0.93 -2.16 7.03
CA ARG A 45 0.88 -1.54 8.37
C ARG A 45 2.21 -1.53 9.10
N TRP A 46 3.14 -2.41 8.75
CA TRP A 46 4.48 -2.42 9.34
C TRP A 46 5.16 -1.06 9.21
N PHE A 47 5.02 -0.44 8.06
CA PHE A 47 5.58 0.88 7.78
C PHE A 47 4.67 2.01 8.27
N ALA A 48 3.39 1.96 7.92
CA ALA A 48 2.45 3.03 8.25
C ALA A 48 2.26 3.19 9.77
N ASP A 49 2.05 2.09 10.52
CA ASP A 49 1.90 2.17 11.98
C ASP A 49 3.18 2.66 12.66
N ALA A 50 4.36 2.27 12.17
CA ALA A 50 5.63 2.76 12.70
C ALA A 50 5.78 4.28 12.51
N ILE A 51 5.40 4.81 11.34
CA ILE A 51 5.51 6.23 11.00
C ILE A 51 4.47 7.05 11.79
N PHE A 52 3.20 6.67 11.72
CA PHE A 52 2.11 7.49 12.25
C PHE A 52 1.78 7.21 13.73
N LYS A 53 1.99 5.97 14.21
CA LYS A 53 1.61 5.53 15.56
C LYS A 53 2.81 5.24 16.46
N GLY A 54 4.04 5.26 15.93
CA GLY A 54 5.25 4.92 16.67
C GLY A 54 5.24 3.50 17.23
N LYS A 55 4.58 2.56 16.56
CA LYS A 55 4.50 1.16 16.97
C LYS A 55 4.36 0.23 15.77
N TYR A 56 4.80 -1.01 15.90
CA TYR A 56 4.54 -2.04 14.90
C TYR A 56 3.23 -2.80 15.19
N PRO A 57 2.56 -3.35 14.15
CA PRO A 57 1.38 -4.19 14.33
C PRO A 57 1.70 -5.44 15.16
N GLN A 58 0.94 -5.70 16.22
CA GLN A 58 1.22 -6.79 17.15
C GLN A 58 1.21 -8.17 16.47
N ILE A 59 0.32 -8.40 15.51
CA ILE A 59 0.25 -9.65 14.76
C ILE A 59 1.54 -9.94 13.98
N ALA A 60 2.20 -8.91 13.46
CA ALA A 60 3.48 -9.03 12.77
C ALA A 60 4.65 -9.12 13.77
N LEU A 61 4.62 -8.37 14.87
CA LEU A 61 5.61 -8.46 15.94
C LEU A 61 5.69 -9.87 16.54
N ASN A 62 4.58 -10.55 16.74
CA ASN A 62 4.57 -11.94 17.25
C ASN A 62 5.43 -12.90 16.41
N ILE A 63 5.71 -12.51 15.16
CA ILE A 63 6.56 -13.29 14.25
C ILE A 63 7.99 -12.74 14.22
N PHE A 64 8.15 -11.42 14.13
CA PHE A 64 9.43 -10.78 13.85
C PHE A 64 10.20 -10.34 15.10
N GLU A 65 9.55 -10.20 16.26
CA GLU A 65 10.21 -9.71 17.48
C GLU A 65 11.52 -10.46 17.83
N PRO A 66 11.62 -11.81 17.67
CA PRO A 66 12.87 -12.50 17.92
C PRO A 66 14.01 -12.15 16.96
N LEU A 67 13.68 -11.49 15.83
CA LEU A 67 14.64 -11.07 14.80
C LEU A 67 14.95 -9.56 14.86
N MET A 68 14.22 -8.82 15.70
CA MET A 68 14.40 -7.37 15.83
C MET A 68 15.68 -7.03 16.60
N PRO A 69 16.31 -5.89 16.30
CA PRO A 69 17.37 -5.33 17.14
C PRO A 69 16.89 -5.13 18.58
N GLN A 70 17.77 -5.25 19.58
CA GLN A 70 17.39 -5.14 21.00
C GLN A 70 16.71 -3.82 21.35
N ASP A 71 17.10 -2.73 20.72
CA ASP A 71 16.62 -1.38 21.02
C ASP A 71 15.64 -0.82 19.96
N TYR A 72 14.98 -1.69 19.18
CA TYR A 72 14.10 -1.24 18.11
C TYR A 72 12.99 -0.29 18.57
N GLN A 73 12.56 -0.38 19.84
CA GLN A 73 11.57 0.53 20.41
C GLN A 73 12.08 1.97 20.50
N SER A 74 13.39 2.16 20.67
CA SER A 74 13.99 3.51 20.66
C SER A 74 13.99 4.12 19.26
N ASP A 75 14.13 3.29 18.23
CA ASP A 75 14.11 3.71 16.82
C ASP A 75 12.72 4.23 16.43
N LEU A 76 11.64 3.65 16.99
CA LEU A 76 10.28 4.10 16.71
C LEU A 76 10.04 5.57 17.04
N LYS A 77 10.72 6.12 18.06
CA LYS A 77 10.67 7.54 18.39
C LYS A 77 11.32 8.43 17.31
N ILE A 78 12.26 7.87 16.56
CA ILE A 78 12.90 8.55 15.44
C ILE A 78 12.06 8.37 14.18
N ILE A 79 11.53 7.18 13.95
CA ILE A 79 10.70 6.83 12.78
C ILE A 79 9.40 7.62 12.79
N SER A 80 8.76 7.78 13.97
CA SER A 80 7.46 8.46 14.10
C SER A 80 7.55 9.98 14.19
N LYS A 81 8.67 10.59 13.81
CA LYS A 81 8.74 12.05 13.72
C LYS A 81 7.78 12.56 12.65
N PRO A 82 7.07 13.68 12.92
CA PRO A 82 6.11 14.22 11.99
C PRO A 82 6.70 14.43 10.59
N ILE A 83 5.92 14.05 9.60
CA ILE A 83 6.19 14.27 8.17
C ILE A 83 5.17 15.26 7.63
N ASP A 84 5.47 15.92 6.52
CA ASP A 84 4.64 16.98 5.95
C ASP A 84 3.72 16.47 4.83
N TRP A 85 4.01 15.30 4.26
CA TRP A 85 3.20 14.65 3.23
C TRP A 85 3.49 13.16 3.15
N LEU A 86 2.54 12.40 2.59
CA LEU A 86 2.66 10.97 2.33
C LEU A 86 2.52 10.69 0.84
N GLY A 87 3.47 9.94 0.28
CA GLY A 87 3.37 9.35 -1.05
C GLY A 87 2.81 7.94 -1.00
N ILE A 88 1.93 7.60 -1.93
CA ILE A 88 1.39 6.26 -2.11
C ILE A 88 1.82 5.73 -3.47
N ASN A 89 2.52 4.60 -3.48
CA ASN A 89 2.70 3.75 -4.65
C ASN A 89 1.66 2.65 -4.59
N TYR A 90 0.86 2.51 -5.65
CA TYR A 90 -0.16 1.49 -5.74
C TYR A 90 -0.31 0.95 -7.16
N TYR A 91 -0.39 -0.38 -7.32
CA TYR A 91 -0.50 -1.00 -8.63
C TYR A 91 -1.59 -2.07 -8.74
N THR A 92 -1.80 -2.88 -7.69
CA THR A 92 -2.60 -4.10 -7.80
C THR A 92 -3.06 -4.60 -6.44
N ARG A 93 -3.77 -5.74 -6.45
CA ARG A 93 -4.05 -6.56 -5.26
C ARG A 93 -3.39 -7.93 -5.36
N SER A 94 -3.34 -8.61 -4.20
CA SER A 94 -3.15 -10.06 -4.10
C SER A 94 -4.35 -10.73 -3.46
N LEU A 95 -4.75 -11.91 -3.95
CA LEU A 95 -5.65 -12.80 -3.25
C LEU A 95 -4.83 -13.61 -2.24
N ILE A 96 -5.22 -13.54 -0.97
CA ILE A 96 -4.47 -14.11 0.14
C ILE A 96 -5.11 -15.41 0.58
N LYS A 97 -4.35 -16.49 0.51
CA LYS A 97 -4.72 -17.81 0.99
C LYS A 97 -3.90 -18.17 2.21
N SER A 98 -4.56 -18.71 3.23
CA SER A 98 -3.87 -19.18 4.42
C SER A 98 -3.00 -20.39 4.12
N LYS A 99 -1.80 -20.38 4.71
CA LYS A 99 -0.87 -21.51 4.76
C LYS A 99 -0.50 -21.76 6.19
N VAL A 100 -0.58 -23.00 6.63
CA VAL A 100 -0.13 -23.36 7.98
C VAL A 100 1.32 -23.79 7.91
N MET A 101 2.18 -23.13 8.68
CA MET A 101 3.60 -23.48 8.83
C MET A 101 3.95 -23.58 10.32
N LYS A 102 4.38 -24.75 10.77
CA LYS A 102 4.77 -24.99 12.17
C LYS A 102 3.66 -24.53 13.15
N ASP A 103 2.43 -24.92 12.88
CA ASP A 103 1.21 -24.59 13.65
C ASP A 103 0.89 -23.08 13.75
N LYS A 104 1.51 -22.24 12.90
CA LYS A 104 1.20 -20.81 12.79
C LYS A 104 0.57 -20.50 11.44
N ILE A 105 -0.39 -19.57 11.46
CA ILE A 105 -0.97 -19.02 10.23
C ILE A 105 0.11 -18.22 9.52
N ASN A 106 0.25 -18.49 8.24
CA ASN A 106 1.04 -17.76 7.27
C ASN A 106 0.18 -17.57 6.03
N PHE A 107 0.70 -17.00 4.96
CA PHE A 107 -0.06 -16.74 3.74
C PHE A 107 0.71 -17.11 2.47
N GLU A 108 -0.06 -17.31 1.41
CA GLU A 108 0.39 -17.38 0.02
C GLU A 108 -0.38 -16.34 -0.79
N CYS A 109 0.34 -15.63 -1.67
CA CYS A 109 -0.26 -14.65 -2.58
C CYS A 109 -0.61 -15.31 -3.90
N HIS A 110 -1.84 -15.08 -4.35
CA HIS A 110 -2.37 -15.58 -5.63
C HIS A 110 -2.87 -14.40 -6.47
N ARG A 111 -2.95 -14.60 -7.78
CA ARG A 111 -3.64 -13.68 -8.69
C ARG A 111 -5.01 -14.25 -9.02
N GLY A 112 -6.00 -13.38 -9.04
CA GLY A 112 -7.38 -13.76 -9.36
C GLY A 112 -7.67 -13.80 -10.86
N SER A 113 -8.94 -13.54 -11.22
CA SER A 113 -9.46 -13.64 -12.60
C SER A 113 -9.75 -12.29 -13.25
N LEU A 114 -9.45 -11.14 -12.60
CA LEU A 114 -9.63 -9.82 -13.21
C LEU A 114 -8.67 -9.61 -14.38
N LYS A 115 -8.92 -8.59 -15.21
CA LYS A 115 -8.00 -8.16 -16.27
C LYS A 115 -6.60 -7.95 -15.67
N LYS A 116 -5.57 -8.35 -16.41
CA LYS A 116 -4.19 -8.33 -15.93
C LYS A 116 -3.29 -7.52 -16.84
N THR A 117 -2.25 -6.96 -16.24
CA THR A 117 -1.09 -6.40 -16.92
C THR A 117 -0.18 -7.52 -17.44
N ASP A 118 0.82 -7.20 -18.25
CA ASP A 118 1.82 -8.18 -18.72
C ASP A 118 2.68 -8.78 -17.58
N MET A 119 2.74 -8.12 -16.42
CA MET A 119 3.33 -8.70 -15.21
C MET A 119 2.37 -9.66 -14.47
N GLY A 120 1.17 -9.90 -14.99
CA GLY A 120 0.16 -10.71 -14.34
C GLY A 120 -0.54 -10.04 -13.16
N TRP A 121 -0.37 -8.74 -12.97
CA TRP A 121 -1.02 -7.96 -11.92
C TRP A 121 -2.45 -7.61 -12.33
N GLU A 122 -3.38 -7.75 -11.41
CA GLU A 122 -4.78 -7.46 -11.68
C GLU A 122 -5.07 -5.96 -11.69
N PHE A 123 -5.95 -5.51 -12.60
CA PHE A 123 -6.56 -4.19 -12.54
C PHE A 123 -7.49 -4.14 -11.33
N TYR A 124 -7.08 -3.44 -10.27
CA TYR A 124 -7.87 -3.33 -9.04
C TYR A 124 -7.83 -1.90 -8.48
N PRO A 125 -8.50 -0.94 -9.13
CA PRO A 125 -8.47 0.48 -8.74
C PRO A 125 -9.03 0.74 -7.34
N GLN A 126 -9.98 -0.08 -6.86
CA GLN A 126 -10.60 0.03 -5.53
C GLN A 126 -9.57 0.00 -4.39
N GLY A 127 -8.44 -0.69 -4.60
CA GLY A 127 -7.38 -0.71 -3.60
C GLY A 127 -6.71 0.65 -3.40
N LEU A 128 -6.62 1.48 -4.45
CA LEU A 128 -6.11 2.84 -4.31
C LEU A 128 -7.04 3.69 -3.44
N GLY A 129 -8.35 3.66 -3.72
CA GLY A 129 -9.36 4.34 -2.90
C GLY A 129 -9.35 3.86 -1.44
N TYR A 130 -9.19 2.55 -1.23
CA TYR A 130 -9.07 1.96 0.09
C TYR A 130 -7.88 2.53 0.89
N PHE A 131 -6.69 2.64 0.29
CA PHE A 131 -5.53 3.17 1.01
C PHE A 131 -5.65 4.66 1.31
N ILE A 132 -6.17 5.47 0.39
CA ILE A 132 -6.42 6.89 0.65
C ILE A 132 -7.41 7.04 1.82
N ASN A 133 -8.51 6.30 1.79
CA ASN A 133 -9.51 6.34 2.87
C ASN A 133 -8.95 5.85 4.21
N ARG A 134 -8.13 4.80 4.20
CA ARG A 134 -7.44 4.31 5.40
C ARG A 134 -6.56 5.38 6.04
N ILE A 135 -5.76 6.11 5.24
CA ILE A 135 -4.90 7.16 5.78
C ILE A 135 -5.73 8.22 6.48
N ASN A 136 -6.80 8.68 5.85
CA ASN A 136 -7.68 9.67 6.44
C ASN A 136 -8.36 9.19 7.73
N GLN A 137 -8.83 7.95 7.76
CA GLN A 137 -9.62 7.45 8.90
C GLN A 137 -8.77 6.92 10.06
N GLU A 138 -7.63 6.29 9.78
CA GLU A 138 -6.88 5.55 10.80
C GLU A 138 -5.58 6.24 11.23
N TYR A 139 -5.06 7.20 10.46
CA TYR A 139 -3.75 7.81 10.70
C TYR A 139 -3.82 9.33 10.85
N ASP A 140 -3.98 10.07 9.77
CA ASP A 140 -3.99 11.53 9.77
C ASP A 140 -4.86 12.05 8.62
N GLU A 141 -6.02 12.63 8.95
CA GLU A 141 -6.96 13.20 7.98
C GLU A 141 -6.45 14.49 7.32
N THR A 142 -5.43 15.11 7.89
CA THR A 142 -4.91 16.41 7.45
C THR A 142 -3.67 16.31 6.58
N ILE A 143 -3.01 15.14 6.56
CA ILE A 143 -1.77 14.99 5.80
C ILE A 143 -2.02 15.01 4.29
N PRO A 144 -1.31 15.86 3.52
CA PRO A 144 -1.38 15.82 2.06
C PRO A 144 -0.93 14.46 1.53
N ILE A 145 -1.76 13.84 0.68
CA ILE A 145 -1.47 12.56 0.02
C ILE A 145 -1.13 12.81 -1.44
N TYR A 146 -0.03 12.24 -1.90
CA TYR A 146 0.38 12.20 -3.29
C TYR A 146 0.39 10.77 -3.80
N ILE A 147 -0.21 10.53 -4.97
CA ILE A 147 -0.02 9.27 -5.68
C ILE A 147 1.31 9.38 -6.43
N THR A 148 2.35 8.81 -5.85
CA THR A 148 3.71 8.95 -6.37
C THR A 148 4.04 7.93 -7.45
N GLU A 149 3.40 6.76 -7.39
CA GLU A 149 3.48 5.77 -8.46
C GLU A 149 2.14 5.06 -8.66
N ASN A 150 1.73 4.97 -9.91
CA ASN A 150 0.63 4.15 -10.40
C ASN A 150 0.84 3.87 -11.88
N GLY A 151 0.59 2.65 -12.34
CA GLY A 151 0.81 2.31 -13.74
C GLY A 151 0.82 0.81 -13.97
N MET A 152 1.08 0.40 -15.22
CA MET A 152 1.12 -0.99 -15.61
C MET A 152 2.17 -1.27 -16.68
N ALA A 153 2.69 -2.50 -16.68
CA ALA A 153 3.42 -3.05 -17.81
C ALA A 153 2.41 -3.49 -18.88
N ASN A 154 2.72 -3.20 -20.14
CA ASN A 154 1.95 -3.59 -21.30
C ASN A 154 2.87 -4.07 -22.42
N ASN A 155 2.41 -5.00 -23.25
CA ASN A 155 3.13 -5.45 -24.44
C ASN A 155 3.02 -4.37 -25.52
N ASP A 156 4.00 -3.48 -25.54
CA ASP A 156 4.03 -2.32 -26.42
C ASP A 156 4.50 -2.74 -27.82
N GLU A 157 3.56 -2.91 -28.76
CA GLU A 157 3.83 -3.23 -30.14
C GLU A 157 3.63 -2.00 -31.05
N LEU A 158 4.59 -1.79 -31.96
CA LEU A 158 4.44 -0.77 -32.99
C LEU A 158 3.45 -1.21 -34.07
N ASN A 159 2.47 -0.35 -34.35
CA ASN A 159 1.58 -0.53 -35.50
C ASN A 159 2.28 -0.18 -36.84
N ALA A 160 1.56 -0.34 -37.94
CA ALA A 160 2.08 -0.02 -39.29
C ALA A 160 2.48 1.46 -39.49
N ARG A 161 2.12 2.36 -38.54
CA ARG A 161 2.48 3.78 -38.53
C ARG A 161 3.60 4.11 -37.54
N ASN A 162 4.26 3.08 -36.98
CA ASN A 162 5.26 3.24 -35.91
C ASN A 162 4.73 3.92 -34.65
N GLU A 163 3.46 3.69 -34.30
CA GLU A 163 2.82 4.20 -33.10
C GLU A 163 2.47 3.04 -32.18
N VAL A 164 2.53 3.26 -30.86
CA VAL A 164 1.99 2.33 -29.87
C VAL A 164 0.53 2.71 -29.60
N ASN A 165 -0.39 1.75 -29.78
CA ASN A 165 -1.80 1.91 -29.43
C ASN A 165 -2.03 1.50 -27.98
N ASP A 166 -1.85 2.43 -27.06
CA ASP A 166 -1.76 2.18 -25.61
C ASP A 166 -3.12 2.21 -24.90
N LEU A 167 -4.14 1.58 -25.49
CA LEU A 167 -5.51 1.60 -24.96
C LEU A 167 -5.63 0.92 -23.58
N ASP A 168 -4.87 -0.14 -23.32
CA ASP A 168 -4.92 -0.83 -22.03
C ASP A 168 -4.38 0.04 -20.91
N ARG A 169 -3.30 0.80 -21.16
CA ARG A 169 -2.75 1.72 -20.17
C ARG A 169 -3.66 2.92 -19.95
N VAL A 170 -4.31 3.42 -21.00
CA VAL A 170 -5.35 4.46 -20.90
C VAL A 170 -6.52 3.97 -20.04
N GLU A 171 -7.01 2.76 -20.25
CA GLU A 171 -8.08 2.16 -19.44
C GLU A 171 -7.64 2.00 -17.97
N TYR A 172 -6.43 1.50 -17.73
CA TYR A 172 -5.89 1.35 -16.39
C TYR A 172 -5.90 2.68 -15.61
N PHE A 173 -5.34 3.74 -16.21
CA PHE A 173 -5.34 5.06 -15.59
C PHE A 173 -6.74 5.63 -15.43
N HIS A 174 -7.60 5.47 -16.43
CA HIS A 174 -8.98 5.94 -16.34
C HIS A 174 -9.71 5.35 -15.13
N LEU A 175 -9.61 4.04 -14.91
CA LEU A 175 -10.25 3.35 -13.80
C LEU A 175 -9.69 3.81 -12.44
N HIS A 176 -8.37 3.97 -12.31
CA HIS A 176 -7.75 4.44 -11.06
C HIS A 176 -8.08 5.91 -10.75
N LEU A 177 -8.09 6.79 -11.75
CA LEU A 177 -8.50 8.19 -11.58
C LEU A 177 -9.99 8.31 -11.26
N GLN A 178 -10.83 7.47 -11.86
CA GLN A 178 -12.26 7.43 -11.56
C GLN A 178 -12.51 7.03 -10.09
N GLU A 179 -11.76 6.08 -9.56
CA GLU A 179 -11.85 5.69 -8.15
C GLU A 179 -11.50 6.84 -7.20
N ILE A 180 -10.44 7.61 -7.51
CA ILE A 180 -10.07 8.79 -6.74
C ILE A 180 -11.19 9.85 -6.78
N LEU A 181 -11.80 10.07 -7.94
CA LEU A 181 -12.91 11.02 -8.08
C LEU A 181 -14.14 10.60 -7.26
N ILE A 182 -14.49 9.31 -7.28
CA ILE A 182 -15.59 8.76 -6.48
C ILE A 182 -15.34 9.03 -4.99
N LEU A 183 -14.15 8.75 -4.53
CA LEU A 183 -13.75 8.98 -3.14
C LEU A 183 -13.84 10.49 -2.79
N PHE A 184 -13.28 11.35 -3.62
CA PHE A 184 -13.32 12.80 -3.41
C PHE A 184 -14.75 13.34 -3.26
N PHE A 185 -15.68 12.93 -4.12
CA PHE A 185 -17.08 13.35 -4.03
C PHE A 185 -17.83 12.72 -2.85
N SER A 186 -17.41 11.56 -2.36
CA SER A 186 -18.00 10.96 -1.16
C SER A 186 -17.62 11.70 0.11
N LEU A 187 -16.36 12.13 0.22
CA LEU A 187 -15.83 12.88 1.37
C LEU A 187 -16.38 14.32 1.48
N GLN A 188 -16.88 14.91 0.39
CA GLN A 188 -17.49 16.25 0.42
C GLN A 188 -18.95 16.26 0.90
N LYS A 189 -19.56 15.10 1.13
CA LYS A 189 -20.98 14.98 1.51
C LYS A 189 -21.19 14.80 3.02
N GLU A 190 -20.14 14.69 3.78
CA GLU A 190 -20.09 14.64 5.24
C GLU A 190 -19.68 16.00 5.83
#